data_20b92cee5e8d1f5d2b49f27e50c33960
#
_entry.id   20b92cee5e8d1f5d2b49f27e50c33960
#
_cell.length_a   1.000
_cell.length_b   1.000
_cell.length_c   1.000
_cell.angle_alpha   90.00
_cell.angle_beta   90.00
_cell.angle_gamma   90.00
#
_symmetry.space_group_name_H-M   'P 1'
#
loop_
_entity.id
_entity.type
_entity.pdbx_description
1 polymer ?
#
loop_
_entity_poly.entity_id
_entity_poly.type
_entity_poly.pdbx_seq_one_letter_code
_entity_poly.pdbx_strand_id
1 'polypeptide(L)'
;MSRFEINEAFCLDGQPVKLLSGAVHYFRLMPEYWEDCLYNLKAMGFNTVETYIPWNIHEPEEGKFDFSGSRDVAAFVRLAGVMGLHVILRPSPFICAEWELGGLPAWLLRYPDMKVRTNTPLFLEKVEAYYRELFRQIADLQITRGGPVIMMQVENEYGSFGNDKEYLRQIKSLMERFGAEVPFFTSDGAWDAALESGSLIEDGVLATANFGSRSDENMDVLEAFFKRHGRKWPLMCMEFWDGWFNRWREKIITRDAEDLAMEVRQLLERASINLYMFQGGTNFGFYNGCSARGYTDLPQITSYNYDAILTEWGQPTEKFYQVREVIRELFPEIPTGEPRVHERAAYGKAELTGKVSLFSCLDDLAECQRSAYPMTMEEAGNGYGYMLYRTQVKGYNRKMKVKAVQASDRVQYYLNGVFEGTQYQNNSGEELELFFGPENRLDLLVENMGRVNYGYKLQAPTQRKGIRTGVMVDIHFESGWEQYALPLDNVEQVDFEKEWIQDTPAFYRYEFQVDQPKDTFLNCRELGKGVAFINGFNLGRYWSEGPVQYLYIPAPLLREGKNQLIVFETEGKTAGALWLEDCPVYVEYE
;
A
#
# COMPACT_ATOMS: atom_id res chain seq x y z
N MET A 1 21.64 -8.84 28.88
CA MET A 1 21.01 -8.22 27.69
C MET A 1 21.74 -8.77 26.49
N SER A 2 21.03 -9.30 25.54
CA SER A 2 21.65 -9.85 24.33
C SER A 2 22.13 -8.73 23.40
N ARG A 3 23.13 -9.03 22.58
CA ARG A 3 23.74 -8.08 21.68
C ARG A 3 23.82 -8.66 20.27
N PHE A 4 23.36 -7.89 19.29
CA PHE A 4 23.54 -8.18 17.88
C PHE A 4 24.62 -7.28 17.30
N GLU A 5 25.55 -7.86 16.56
CA GLU A 5 26.71 -7.17 16.01
C GLU A 5 26.92 -7.57 14.54
N ILE A 6 27.44 -6.61 13.76
CA ILE A 6 27.82 -6.80 12.36
C ILE A 6 29.34 -6.70 12.28
N ASN A 7 29.99 -7.87 12.20
CA ASN A 7 31.43 -8.02 12.05
C ASN A 7 31.74 -8.61 10.65
N GLU A 8 32.66 -9.57 10.53
CA GLU A 8 32.80 -10.38 9.29
C GLU A 8 31.63 -11.35 9.09
N ALA A 9 30.82 -11.55 10.13
CA ALA A 9 29.55 -12.25 10.14
C ALA A 9 28.51 -11.45 10.94
N PHE A 10 27.22 -11.74 10.76
CA PHE A 10 26.21 -11.38 11.75
C PHE A 10 26.47 -12.21 13.00
N CYS A 11 26.46 -11.57 14.17
CA CYS A 11 26.73 -12.23 15.43
C CYS A 11 25.64 -11.90 16.47
N LEU A 12 25.15 -12.94 17.15
CA LEU A 12 24.28 -12.82 18.29
C LEU A 12 25.03 -13.31 19.54
N ASP A 13 25.22 -12.42 20.51
CA ASP A 13 26.02 -12.68 21.72
C ASP A 13 27.41 -13.27 21.41
N GLY A 14 28.04 -12.74 20.37
CA GLY A 14 29.35 -13.17 19.90
C GLY A 14 29.39 -14.47 19.09
N GLN A 15 28.25 -15.12 18.88
CA GLN A 15 28.15 -16.32 18.03
C GLN A 15 27.65 -15.95 16.63
N PRO A 16 28.27 -16.46 15.57
CA PRO A 16 27.81 -16.26 14.21
C PRO A 16 26.39 -16.76 14.01
N VAL A 17 25.56 -15.99 13.31
CA VAL A 17 24.18 -16.35 12.98
C VAL A 17 23.90 -16.08 11.51
N LYS A 18 23.22 -17.02 10.84
CA LYS A 18 22.65 -16.82 9.52
C LYS A 18 21.24 -16.25 9.68
N LEU A 19 20.97 -15.10 9.05
CA LEU A 19 19.63 -14.52 9.05
C LEU A 19 18.82 -15.14 7.92
N LEU A 20 17.80 -15.88 8.30
CA LEU A 20 16.76 -16.43 7.45
C LEU A 20 15.50 -15.64 7.75
N SER A 21 15.23 -14.60 6.97
CA SER A 21 14.19 -13.61 7.22
C SER A 21 13.13 -13.62 6.11
N GLY A 22 11.89 -13.30 6.49
CA GLY A 22 10.80 -13.06 5.54
C GLY A 22 10.05 -11.78 5.87
N ALA A 23 9.68 -11.04 4.83
CA ALA A 23 8.94 -9.80 4.94
C ALA A 23 7.45 -10.09 5.19
N VAL A 24 6.92 -9.51 6.26
CA VAL A 24 5.51 -9.56 6.65
C VAL A 24 5.07 -8.16 7.01
N HIS A 25 4.16 -7.61 6.23
CA HIS A 25 3.62 -6.28 6.48
C HIS A 25 2.41 -6.38 7.42
N TYR A 26 2.61 -6.14 8.73
CA TYR A 26 1.54 -6.21 9.73
C TYR A 26 0.28 -5.41 9.34
N PHE A 27 0.46 -4.29 8.64
CA PHE A 27 -0.60 -3.39 8.20
C PHE A 27 -1.40 -3.88 6.97
N ARG A 28 -0.98 -4.98 6.33
CA ARG A 28 -1.68 -5.67 5.24
C ARG A 28 -2.41 -6.93 5.67
N LEU A 29 -2.30 -7.28 6.95
CA LEU A 29 -2.92 -8.46 7.56
C LEU A 29 -3.82 -8.05 8.72
N MET A 30 -4.82 -8.86 9.00
CA MET A 30 -5.59 -8.71 10.23
C MET A 30 -4.73 -9.09 11.44
N PRO A 31 -4.83 -8.37 12.58
CA PRO A 31 -4.05 -8.69 13.78
C PRO A 31 -4.24 -10.12 14.29
N GLU A 32 -5.44 -10.67 14.12
CA GLU A 32 -5.78 -12.03 14.50
C GLU A 32 -4.99 -13.09 13.71
N TYR A 33 -4.43 -12.72 12.55
CA TYR A 33 -3.66 -13.61 11.68
C TYR A 33 -2.14 -13.46 11.80
N TRP A 34 -1.65 -12.48 12.57
CA TRP A 34 -0.22 -12.27 12.76
C TRP A 34 0.47 -13.50 13.35
N GLU A 35 -0.14 -14.16 14.35
CA GLU A 35 0.44 -15.33 14.98
C GLU A 35 0.61 -16.48 13.98
N ASP A 36 -0.41 -16.77 13.19
CA ASP A 36 -0.37 -17.88 12.23
C ASP A 36 0.63 -17.60 11.09
N CYS A 37 0.72 -16.35 10.62
CA CYS A 37 1.72 -15.94 9.63
C CYS A 37 3.15 -16.12 10.19
N LEU A 38 3.42 -15.63 11.41
CA LEU A 38 4.72 -15.77 12.07
C LEU A 38 5.05 -17.24 12.40
N TYR A 39 4.04 -18.04 12.77
CA TYR A 39 4.20 -19.48 12.94
C TYR A 39 4.62 -20.16 11.64
N ASN A 40 3.97 -19.80 10.52
CA ASN A 40 4.29 -20.37 9.21
C ASN A 40 5.71 -20.00 8.76
N LEU A 41 6.17 -18.79 9.07
CA LEU A 41 7.56 -18.38 8.83
C LEU A 41 8.54 -19.29 9.60
N LYS A 42 8.28 -19.57 10.86
CA LYS A 42 9.08 -20.52 11.65
C LYS A 42 8.96 -21.95 11.15
N ALA A 43 7.77 -22.40 10.76
CA ALA A 43 7.54 -23.74 10.22
C ALA A 43 8.33 -23.99 8.92
N MET A 44 8.63 -22.94 8.15
CA MET A 44 9.54 -23.01 7.00
C MET A 44 11.03 -23.11 7.41
N GLY A 45 11.37 -22.84 8.68
CA GLY A 45 12.74 -22.86 9.21
C GLY A 45 13.39 -21.47 9.33
N PHE A 46 12.62 -20.42 9.21
CA PHE A 46 13.12 -19.04 9.31
C PHE A 46 13.19 -18.58 10.77
N ASN A 47 14.14 -17.70 11.07
CA ASN A 47 14.45 -17.22 12.41
C ASN A 47 14.20 -15.73 12.61
N THR A 48 13.86 -15.00 11.55
CA THR A 48 13.73 -13.56 11.57
C THR A 48 12.51 -13.14 10.75
N VAL A 49 11.79 -12.13 11.21
CA VAL A 49 10.76 -11.44 10.43
C VAL A 49 11.20 -10.01 10.16
N GLU A 50 10.93 -9.52 8.97
CA GLU A 50 11.12 -8.12 8.59
C GLU A 50 9.76 -7.44 8.42
N THR A 51 9.67 -6.18 8.80
CA THR A 51 8.51 -5.35 8.45
C THR A 51 8.88 -3.90 8.22
N TYR A 52 8.21 -3.29 7.23
CA TYR A 52 8.15 -1.85 7.06
C TYR A 52 7.20 -1.20 8.06
N ILE A 53 7.37 0.10 8.28
CA ILE A 53 6.47 0.92 9.09
C ILE A 53 6.04 2.13 8.25
N PRO A 54 4.85 2.12 7.60
CA PRO A 54 4.40 3.20 6.75
C PRO A 54 3.93 4.41 7.58
N TRP A 55 4.46 5.58 7.30
CA TRP A 55 4.12 6.80 8.03
C TRP A 55 2.65 7.20 7.88
N ASN A 56 2.09 7.06 6.68
CA ASN A 56 0.73 7.54 6.35
C ASN A 56 -0.41 6.86 7.12
N ILE A 57 -0.23 5.62 7.61
CA ILE A 57 -1.26 4.98 8.45
C ILE A 57 -1.13 5.37 9.92
N HIS A 58 0.06 5.75 10.35
CA HIS A 58 0.34 6.13 11.73
C HIS A 58 0.12 7.61 12.00
N GLU A 59 0.14 8.44 10.96
CA GLU A 59 -0.20 9.86 11.01
C GLU A 59 -1.11 10.22 9.81
N PRO A 60 -2.37 9.71 9.80
CA PRO A 60 -3.30 9.92 8.69
C PRO A 60 -3.67 11.39 8.49
N GLU A 61 -3.67 12.18 9.55
CA GLU A 61 -3.76 13.62 9.55
C GLU A 61 -2.59 14.20 10.33
N GLU A 62 -2.08 15.35 9.91
CA GLU A 62 -0.93 15.98 10.55
C GLU A 62 -1.14 16.20 12.05
N GLY A 63 -0.24 15.63 12.84
CA GLY A 63 -0.27 15.69 14.31
C GLY A 63 -1.25 14.72 14.98
N LYS A 64 -1.97 13.90 14.22
CA LYS A 64 -2.86 12.86 14.77
C LYS A 64 -2.26 11.47 14.54
N PHE A 65 -1.76 10.89 15.60
CA PHE A 65 -1.07 9.59 15.55
C PHE A 65 -1.96 8.44 16.00
N ASP A 66 -1.84 7.30 15.32
CA ASP A 66 -2.55 6.07 15.66
C ASP A 66 -1.61 4.86 15.57
N PHE A 67 -1.47 4.15 16.69
CA PHE A 67 -0.70 2.92 16.84
C PHE A 67 -1.56 1.81 17.47
N SER A 68 -2.84 1.76 17.14
CA SER A 68 -3.80 0.82 17.71
C SER A 68 -4.31 -0.21 16.68
N GLY A 69 -4.85 -1.33 17.14
CA GLY A 69 -5.45 -2.36 16.29
C GLY A 69 -4.47 -2.89 15.24
N SER A 70 -4.84 -2.85 13.97
CA SER A 70 -3.97 -3.26 12.85
C SER A 70 -2.75 -2.35 12.63
N ARG A 71 -2.70 -1.20 13.32
CA ARG A 71 -1.59 -0.24 13.30
C ARG A 71 -0.66 -0.40 14.50
N ASP A 72 -0.89 -1.37 15.40
CA ASP A 72 -0.03 -1.61 16.57
C ASP A 72 1.23 -2.38 16.19
N VAL A 73 2.21 -1.66 15.64
CA VAL A 73 3.54 -2.22 15.30
C VAL A 73 4.24 -2.81 16.52
N ALA A 74 4.04 -2.22 17.70
CA ALA A 74 4.68 -2.72 18.91
C ALA A 74 4.11 -4.07 19.35
N ALA A 75 2.80 -4.29 19.22
CA ALA A 75 2.17 -5.58 19.46
C ALA A 75 2.68 -6.65 18.49
N PHE A 76 2.77 -6.34 17.19
CA PHE A 76 3.34 -7.25 16.20
C PHE A 76 4.78 -7.66 16.54
N VAL A 77 5.64 -6.67 16.86
CA VAL A 77 7.04 -6.94 17.23
C VAL A 77 7.16 -7.76 18.50
N ARG A 78 6.35 -7.48 19.55
CA ARG A 78 6.32 -8.27 20.78
C ARG A 78 5.89 -9.71 20.50
N LEU A 79 4.87 -9.90 19.68
CA LEU A 79 4.39 -11.23 19.29
C LEU A 79 5.50 -12.03 18.59
N ALA A 80 6.22 -11.44 17.64
CA ALA A 80 7.36 -12.06 16.99
C ALA A 80 8.43 -12.51 18.02
N GLY A 81 8.74 -11.64 18.99
CA GLY A 81 9.67 -11.96 20.08
C GLY A 81 9.20 -13.10 20.98
N VAL A 82 7.91 -13.12 21.37
CA VAL A 82 7.30 -14.22 22.14
C VAL A 82 7.41 -15.55 21.39
N MET A 83 7.26 -15.52 20.07
CA MET A 83 7.41 -16.68 19.21
C MET A 83 8.87 -17.08 18.97
N GLY A 84 9.85 -16.32 19.50
CA GLY A 84 11.28 -16.58 19.36
C GLY A 84 11.85 -16.20 17.99
N LEU A 85 11.23 -15.26 17.29
CA LEU A 85 11.76 -14.64 16.08
C LEU A 85 12.54 -13.37 16.42
N HIS A 86 13.63 -13.13 15.70
CA HIS A 86 14.23 -11.82 15.64
C HIS A 86 13.43 -10.91 14.70
N VAL A 87 13.59 -9.60 14.85
CA VAL A 87 12.88 -8.62 14.05
C VAL A 87 13.85 -7.63 13.39
N ILE A 88 13.67 -7.42 12.10
CA ILE A 88 14.29 -6.32 11.35
C ILE A 88 13.22 -5.26 11.14
N LEU A 89 13.45 -4.03 11.60
CA LEU A 89 12.54 -2.92 11.36
C LEU A 89 13.04 -2.01 10.24
N ARG A 90 12.11 -1.59 9.42
CA ARG A 90 12.37 -0.61 8.35
C ARG A 90 11.48 0.62 8.55
N PRO A 91 11.82 1.49 9.53
CA PRO A 91 11.00 2.60 9.99
C PRO A 91 11.19 3.87 9.16
N SER A 92 11.76 3.77 7.99
CA SER A 92 12.13 4.87 7.12
C SER A 92 10.95 5.84 6.89
N PRO A 93 11.14 7.14 6.60
CA PRO A 93 10.00 7.97 6.27
C PRO A 93 9.31 7.52 4.97
N PHE A 94 10.05 6.88 4.07
CA PHE A 94 9.60 6.29 2.81
C PHE A 94 9.88 4.79 2.80
N ILE A 95 8.91 3.99 2.35
CA ILE A 95 9.00 2.53 2.33
C ILE A 95 8.89 1.91 0.93
N CYS A 96 8.47 2.65 -0.09
CA CYS A 96 8.09 2.13 -1.41
C CYS A 96 6.94 1.11 -1.31
N ALA A 97 7.25 -0.17 -1.22
CA ALA A 97 6.40 -1.31 -0.85
C ALA A 97 5.07 -1.40 -1.61
N GLU A 98 4.96 -0.82 -2.80
CA GLU A 98 3.71 -0.71 -3.58
C GLU A 98 2.55 -0.18 -2.73
N TRP A 99 2.89 0.66 -1.77
CA TRP A 99 1.99 1.34 -0.86
C TRP A 99 1.79 2.80 -1.28
N GLU A 100 0.63 3.34 -1.02
CA GLU A 100 0.23 4.68 -1.45
C GLU A 100 1.28 5.74 -1.07
N LEU A 101 1.77 6.51 -2.05
CA LEU A 101 2.86 7.50 -1.95
C LEU A 101 4.16 6.93 -1.31
N GLY A 102 4.38 5.60 -1.40
CA GLY A 102 5.52 4.96 -0.73
C GLY A 102 5.50 5.09 0.80
N GLY A 103 4.32 5.17 1.40
CA GLY A 103 4.12 5.30 2.84
C GLY A 103 4.19 6.72 3.38
N LEU A 104 4.47 7.71 2.55
CA LEU A 104 4.44 9.13 2.96
C LEU A 104 3.00 9.61 3.12
N PRO A 105 2.68 10.44 4.13
CA PRO A 105 1.34 10.98 4.27
C PRO A 105 0.96 11.95 3.16
N ALA A 106 -0.25 11.82 2.61
CA ALA A 106 -0.77 12.70 1.57
C ALA A 106 -0.84 14.18 2.00
N TRP A 107 -1.07 14.44 3.29
CA TRP A 107 -1.14 15.79 3.82
C TRP A 107 0.18 16.59 3.67
N LEU A 108 1.33 15.92 3.49
CA LEU A 108 2.59 16.59 3.13
C LEU A 108 2.45 17.41 1.83
N LEU A 109 1.66 16.92 0.89
CA LEU A 109 1.53 17.54 -0.44
C LEU A 109 0.70 18.83 -0.44
N ARG A 110 0.02 19.17 0.67
CA ARG A 110 -0.66 20.47 0.80
C ARG A 110 0.31 21.65 0.93
N TYR A 111 1.55 21.37 1.34
CA TYR A 111 2.60 22.39 1.43
C TYR A 111 3.22 22.63 0.05
N PRO A 112 3.12 23.86 -0.52
CA PRO A 112 3.59 24.14 -1.88
C PRO A 112 5.08 23.85 -2.09
N ASP A 113 5.89 24.10 -1.07
CA ASP A 113 7.35 23.95 -1.12
C ASP A 113 7.87 22.60 -0.59
N MET A 114 6.96 21.65 -0.32
CA MET A 114 7.36 20.33 0.15
C MET A 114 8.18 19.60 -0.91
N LYS A 115 9.34 19.15 -0.49
CA LYS A 115 10.22 18.27 -1.26
C LYS A 115 10.48 17.02 -0.42
N VAL A 116 9.73 15.96 -0.68
CA VAL A 116 9.87 14.70 0.06
C VAL A 116 11.20 14.01 -0.25
N ARG A 117 11.72 13.27 0.72
CA ARG A 117 12.99 12.55 0.63
C ARG A 117 14.19 13.47 0.32
N THR A 118 14.24 14.62 0.95
CA THR A 118 15.32 15.59 0.77
C THR A 118 15.78 16.20 2.09
N ASN A 119 16.99 16.78 2.08
CA ASN A 119 17.56 17.51 3.22
C ASN A 119 16.97 18.94 3.34
N THR A 120 15.66 19.09 3.10
CA THR A 120 14.99 20.38 3.29
C THR A 120 14.45 20.50 4.73
N PRO A 121 14.60 21.68 5.35
CA PRO A 121 14.16 21.86 6.76
C PRO A 121 12.70 21.48 6.99
N LEU A 122 11.81 21.83 6.05
CA LEU A 122 10.39 21.52 6.16
C LEU A 122 10.12 20.01 6.20
N PHE A 123 10.75 19.23 5.31
CA PHE A 123 10.55 17.77 5.30
C PHE A 123 11.14 17.12 6.56
N LEU A 124 12.37 17.50 6.94
CA LEU A 124 13.02 16.96 8.13
C LEU A 124 12.28 17.29 9.42
N GLU A 125 11.67 18.49 9.55
CA GLU A 125 10.81 18.85 10.67
C GLU A 125 9.63 17.89 10.82
N LYS A 126 8.96 17.53 9.71
CA LYS A 126 7.83 16.58 9.73
C LYS A 126 8.30 15.16 10.06
N VAL A 127 9.42 14.72 9.50
CA VAL A 127 10.03 13.42 9.85
C VAL A 127 10.40 13.37 11.34
N GLU A 128 10.98 14.44 11.88
CA GLU A 128 11.31 14.52 13.31
C GLU A 128 10.07 14.38 14.20
N ALA A 129 8.97 15.03 13.86
CA ALA A 129 7.71 14.92 14.59
C ALA A 129 7.17 13.48 14.57
N TYR A 130 7.18 12.84 13.40
CA TYR A 130 6.78 11.44 13.24
C TYR A 130 7.68 10.48 14.02
N TYR A 131 9.00 10.59 13.87
CA TYR A 131 9.94 9.69 14.55
C TYR A 131 9.87 9.80 16.06
N ARG A 132 9.59 10.97 16.60
CA ARG A 132 9.38 11.16 18.05
C ARG A 132 8.27 10.26 18.56
N GLU A 133 7.15 10.17 17.85
CA GLU A 133 6.01 9.35 18.25
C GLU A 133 6.23 7.87 17.93
N LEU A 134 6.80 7.55 16.76
CA LEU A 134 7.11 6.17 16.40
C LEU A 134 8.10 5.53 17.39
N PHE A 135 9.20 6.20 17.71
CA PHE A 135 10.22 5.64 18.60
C PHE A 135 9.74 5.46 20.04
N ARG A 136 8.71 6.19 20.49
CA ARG A 136 8.01 5.88 21.74
C ARG A 136 7.38 4.49 21.75
N GLN A 137 7.02 3.96 20.59
CA GLN A 137 6.42 2.62 20.47
C GLN A 137 7.49 1.52 20.37
N ILE A 138 8.61 1.78 19.69
CA ILE A 138 9.54 0.73 19.28
C ILE A 138 10.91 0.76 19.98
N ALA A 139 11.31 1.86 20.61
CA ALA A 139 12.66 1.99 21.18
C ALA A 139 12.97 0.94 22.26
N ASP A 140 11.99 0.56 23.08
CA ASP A 140 12.14 -0.44 24.14
C ASP A 140 12.08 -1.90 23.64
N LEU A 141 11.81 -2.10 22.34
CA LEU A 141 11.71 -3.42 21.72
C LEU A 141 13.03 -3.90 21.12
N GLN A 142 14.10 -3.14 21.26
CA GLN A 142 15.43 -3.48 20.76
C GLN A 142 16.09 -4.57 21.61
N ILE A 143 16.95 -5.37 20.97
CA ILE A 143 17.63 -6.48 21.65
C ILE A 143 18.53 -6.01 22.80
N THR A 144 19.08 -4.81 22.69
CA THR A 144 19.85 -4.13 23.76
C THR A 144 19.00 -3.86 25.01
N ARG A 145 17.66 -3.84 24.87
CA ARG A 145 16.69 -3.64 25.96
C ARG A 145 15.87 -4.89 26.28
N GLY A 146 16.25 -6.05 25.69
CA GLY A 146 15.57 -7.32 25.91
C GLY A 146 14.42 -7.62 24.96
N GLY A 147 14.20 -6.81 23.93
CA GLY A 147 13.24 -7.05 22.86
C GLY A 147 13.84 -7.88 21.70
N PRO A 148 13.07 -8.13 20.64
CA PRO A 148 13.49 -8.95 19.51
C PRO A 148 14.17 -8.18 18.37
N VAL A 149 14.14 -6.83 18.35
CA VAL A 149 14.64 -6.02 17.24
C VAL A 149 16.16 -6.05 17.20
N ILE A 150 16.75 -6.53 16.10
CA ILE A 150 18.20 -6.73 15.94
C ILE A 150 18.88 -5.65 15.08
N MET A 151 18.19 -5.06 14.10
CA MET A 151 18.72 -3.97 13.28
C MET A 151 17.60 -3.12 12.67
N MET A 152 17.94 -1.91 12.25
CA MET A 152 17.01 -0.95 11.66
C MET A 152 17.56 -0.36 10.36
N GLN A 153 16.69 -0.21 9.35
CA GLN A 153 17.03 0.43 8.09
C GLN A 153 16.99 1.96 8.19
N VAL A 154 17.93 2.59 7.51
CA VAL A 154 17.93 4.04 7.24
C VAL A 154 17.38 4.27 5.85
N GLU A 155 16.23 4.94 5.74
CA GLU A 155 15.54 5.24 4.48
C GLU A 155 15.16 3.97 3.69
N ASN A 156 14.89 4.03 2.40
CA ASN A 156 14.67 2.87 1.54
C ASN A 156 15.03 3.15 0.08
N GLU A 157 15.92 2.32 -0.50
CA GLU A 157 16.34 2.39 -1.91
C GLU A 157 16.67 3.82 -2.37
N TYR A 158 17.30 4.58 -1.48
CA TYR A 158 17.57 5.99 -1.75
C TYR A 158 18.46 6.20 -2.97
N GLY A 159 19.36 5.26 -3.24
CA GLY A 159 20.26 5.33 -4.39
C GLY A 159 19.57 5.28 -5.76
N SER A 160 18.31 4.83 -5.80
CA SER A 160 17.46 4.91 -7.00
C SER A 160 16.66 6.20 -7.12
N PHE A 161 16.72 7.07 -6.09
CA PHE A 161 15.98 8.33 -6.04
C PHE A 161 16.89 9.55 -5.98
N GLY A 162 17.94 9.49 -5.18
CA GLY A 162 18.85 10.61 -4.95
C GLY A 162 20.24 10.17 -4.53
N ASN A 163 21.10 11.15 -4.27
CA ASN A 163 22.50 10.95 -3.84
C ASN A 163 22.91 11.88 -2.70
N ASP A 164 21.96 12.44 -1.98
CA ASP A 164 22.20 13.35 -0.86
C ASP A 164 22.53 12.57 0.42
N LYS A 165 23.82 12.30 0.63
CA LYS A 165 24.33 11.60 1.83
C LYS A 165 24.01 12.36 3.12
N GLU A 166 23.92 13.68 3.07
CA GLU A 166 23.59 14.47 4.26
C GLU A 166 22.14 14.22 4.69
N TYR A 167 21.21 14.09 3.73
CA TYR A 167 19.84 13.66 4.03
C TYR A 167 19.81 12.31 4.78
N LEU A 168 20.53 11.31 4.27
CA LEU A 168 20.61 10.00 4.91
C LEU A 168 21.20 10.07 6.33
N ARG A 169 22.26 10.90 6.53
CA ARG A 169 22.85 11.14 7.85
C ARG A 169 21.89 11.82 8.81
N GLN A 170 21.08 12.77 8.32
CA GLN A 170 20.04 13.42 9.14
C GLN A 170 18.97 12.40 9.57
N ILE A 171 18.49 11.53 8.66
CA ILE A 171 17.56 10.46 9.01
C ILE A 171 18.15 9.55 10.08
N LYS A 172 19.38 9.05 9.89
CA LYS A 172 20.08 8.21 10.87
C LYS A 172 20.20 8.93 12.23
N SER A 173 20.62 10.19 12.23
CA SER A 173 20.79 11.00 13.44
C SER A 173 19.47 11.21 14.20
N LEU A 174 18.34 11.37 13.48
CA LEU A 174 17.01 11.44 14.09
C LEU A 174 16.65 10.11 14.76
N MET A 175 16.92 8.97 14.12
CA MET A 175 16.68 7.65 14.71
C MET A 175 17.51 7.46 16.00
N GLU A 176 18.79 7.77 15.97
CA GLU A 176 19.68 7.71 17.15
C GLU A 176 19.19 8.63 18.28
N ARG A 177 18.80 9.85 17.97
CA ARG A 177 18.29 10.83 18.93
C ARG A 177 17.03 10.36 19.63
N PHE A 178 16.18 9.60 18.96
CA PHE A 178 14.95 9.05 19.53
C PHE A 178 15.11 7.63 20.09
N GLY A 179 16.34 7.12 20.18
CA GLY A 179 16.67 5.93 20.96
C GLY A 179 16.95 4.66 20.16
N ALA A 180 17.28 4.76 18.86
CA ALA A 180 17.81 3.61 18.13
C ALA A 180 19.25 3.29 18.62
N GLU A 181 19.47 2.06 19.04
CA GLU A 181 20.72 1.54 19.61
C GLU A 181 21.27 0.33 18.84
N VAL A 182 20.40 -0.37 18.09
CA VAL A 182 20.81 -1.51 17.27
C VAL A 182 21.56 -1.07 16.01
N PRO A 183 22.35 -1.95 15.36
CA PRO A 183 23.02 -1.63 14.12
C PRO A 183 22.06 -1.16 13.02
N PHE A 184 22.52 -0.18 12.23
CA PHE A 184 21.81 0.31 11.06
C PHE A 184 22.28 -0.38 9.79
N PHE A 185 21.40 -0.40 8.79
CA PHE A 185 21.69 -0.78 7.42
C PHE A 185 21.00 0.12 6.41
N THR A 186 21.48 0.14 5.17
CA THR A 186 20.80 0.67 3.99
C THR A 186 20.54 -0.47 3.01
N SER A 187 19.55 -0.32 2.14
CA SER A 187 19.19 -1.33 1.17
C SER A 187 18.90 -0.68 -0.18
N ASP A 188 19.59 -1.12 -1.22
CA ASP A 188 19.52 -0.58 -2.57
C ASP A 188 19.60 -1.71 -3.61
N GLY A 189 19.26 -1.41 -4.87
CA GLY A 189 19.48 -2.34 -5.96
C GLY A 189 20.96 -2.72 -6.12
N ALA A 190 21.24 -3.95 -6.53
CA ALA A 190 22.58 -4.52 -6.64
C ALA A 190 23.35 -4.00 -7.86
N TRP A 191 23.51 -2.70 -7.99
CA TRP A 191 24.37 -2.04 -9.01
C TRP A 191 25.09 -0.85 -8.42
N ASP A 192 26.31 -0.59 -8.93
CA ASP A 192 27.25 0.37 -8.35
C ASP A 192 26.64 1.76 -8.11
N ALA A 193 25.91 2.32 -9.07
CA ALA A 193 25.36 3.67 -8.94
C ALA A 193 24.33 3.78 -7.79
N ALA A 194 23.50 2.76 -7.56
CA ALA A 194 22.56 2.75 -6.46
C ALA A 194 23.27 2.55 -5.12
N LEU A 195 24.16 1.56 -5.01
CA LEU A 195 24.94 1.30 -3.80
C LEU A 195 25.80 2.52 -3.40
N GLU A 196 26.49 3.16 -4.35
CA GLU A 196 27.29 4.35 -4.07
C GLU A 196 26.42 5.53 -3.63
N SER A 197 25.25 5.72 -4.21
CA SER A 197 24.38 6.85 -3.90
C SER A 197 23.51 6.64 -2.66
N GLY A 198 23.02 5.42 -2.41
CA GLY A 198 22.07 5.09 -1.35
C GLY A 198 22.69 4.65 -0.04
N SER A 199 23.94 4.16 -0.03
CA SER A 199 24.55 3.64 1.20
C SER A 199 25.17 4.71 2.09
N LEU A 200 25.36 4.39 3.37
CA LEU A 200 26.20 5.10 4.34
C LEU A 200 27.42 4.25 4.74
N ILE A 201 28.02 3.56 3.78
CA ILE A 201 29.16 2.64 4.03
C ILE A 201 30.36 3.34 4.66
N GLU A 202 30.61 4.60 4.29
CA GLU A 202 31.67 5.42 4.86
C GLU A 202 31.44 5.76 6.33
N ASP A 203 30.14 5.88 6.72
CA ASP A 203 29.71 6.13 8.10
C ASP A 203 29.59 4.85 8.95
N GLY A 204 30.04 3.70 8.40
CA GLY A 204 30.02 2.43 9.12
C GLY A 204 28.65 1.74 9.16
N VAL A 205 27.73 2.09 8.27
CA VAL A 205 26.40 1.47 8.12
C VAL A 205 26.49 0.36 7.09
N LEU A 206 25.97 -0.83 7.43
CA LEU A 206 25.92 -1.97 6.51
C LEU A 206 25.12 -1.62 5.26
N ALA A 207 25.66 -1.89 4.08
CA ALA A 207 24.88 -1.88 2.85
C ALA A 207 24.35 -3.29 2.55
N THR A 208 23.11 -3.40 2.11
CA THR A 208 22.48 -4.65 1.64
C THR A 208 21.96 -4.45 0.22
N ALA A 209 21.63 -5.55 -0.46
CA ALA A 209 21.20 -5.51 -1.85
C ALA A 209 19.76 -6.04 -2.02
N ASN A 210 19.04 -5.50 -3.02
CA ASN A 210 17.70 -5.91 -3.41
C ASN A 210 17.73 -6.49 -4.83
N PHE A 211 17.23 -7.71 -5.01
CA PHE A 211 17.09 -8.40 -6.30
C PHE A 211 16.25 -9.67 -6.15
N GLY A 212 15.79 -10.27 -7.27
CA GLY A 212 14.99 -11.50 -7.24
C GLY A 212 15.60 -12.67 -8.03
N SER A 213 16.74 -12.47 -8.70
CA SER A 213 17.41 -13.49 -9.53
C SER A 213 18.88 -13.20 -9.68
N ARG A 214 19.64 -14.13 -10.32
CA ARG A 214 21.09 -13.99 -10.53
C ARG A 214 21.85 -13.75 -9.24
N SER A 215 21.57 -14.60 -8.24
CA SER A 215 22.02 -14.44 -6.86
C SER A 215 23.55 -14.26 -6.75
N ASP A 216 24.32 -15.10 -7.46
CA ASP A 216 25.78 -15.02 -7.42
C ASP A 216 26.32 -13.71 -8.00
N GLU A 217 25.80 -13.30 -9.17
CA GLU A 217 26.25 -12.06 -9.83
C GLU A 217 25.97 -10.82 -8.96
N ASN A 218 24.78 -10.75 -8.36
CA ASN A 218 24.39 -9.64 -7.51
C ASN A 218 25.18 -9.62 -6.20
N MET A 219 25.48 -10.77 -5.62
CA MET A 219 26.34 -10.87 -4.44
C MET A 219 27.81 -10.53 -4.76
N ASP A 220 28.31 -10.86 -5.95
CA ASP A 220 29.63 -10.44 -6.40
C ASP A 220 29.75 -8.91 -6.51
N VAL A 221 28.70 -8.24 -6.99
CA VAL A 221 28.64 -6.76 -7.01
C VAL A 221 28.71 -6.19 -5.60
N LEU A 222 27.93 -6.71 -4.66
CA LEU A 222 27.93 -6.24 -3.28
C LEU A 222 29.27 -6.50 -2.59
N GLU A 223 29.87 -7.68 -2.80
CA GLU A 223 31.18 -8.02 -2.25
C GLU A 223 32.29 -7.12 -2.82
N ALA A 224 32.27 -6.86 -4.13
CA ALA A 224 33.19 -5.94 -4.78
C ALA A 224 33.03 -4.51 -4.25
N PHE A 225 31.79 -4.08 -3.99
CA PHE A 225 31.50 -2.80 -3.36
C PHE A 225 32.13 -2.71 -1.96
N PHE A 226 31.97 -3.73 -1.12
CA PHE A 226 32.60 -3.79 0.20
C PHE A 226 34.15 -3.72 0.11
N LYS A 227 34.73 -4.47 -0.82
CA LYS A 227 36.20 -4.47 -1.03
C LYS A 227 36.74 -3.09 -1.40
N ARG A 228 36.03 -2.35 -2.27
CA ARG A 228 36.43 -0.98 -2.65
C ARG A 228 36.45 -0.02 -1.45
N HIS A 229 35.51 -0.21 -0.50
CA HIS A 229 35.42 0.60 0.71
C HIS A 229 36.21 0.02 1.92
N GLY A 230 37.03 -1.02 1.70
CA GLY A 230 37.83 -1.64 2.75
C GLY A 230 37.01 -2.34 3.85
N ARG A 231 35.80 -2.81 3.52
CA ARG A 231 34.93 -3.52 4.45
C ARG A 231 34.97 -5.03 4.21
N LYS A 232 34.79 -5.78 5.30
CA LYS A 232 34.61 -7.23 5.31
C LYS A 232 33.34 -7.54 6.11
N TRP A 233 32.20 -7.28 5.52
CA TRP A 233 30.90 -7.48 6.14
C TRP A 233 30.16 -8.69 5.57
N PRO A 234 29.20 -9.26 6.32
CA PRO A 234 28.36 -10.32 5.80
C PRO A 234 27.50 -9.83 4.65
N LEU A 235 27.33 -10.67 3.65
CA LEU A 235 26.45 -10.40 2.53
C LEU A 235 24.99 -10.66 2.93
N MET A 236 24.08 -9.80 2.48
CA MET A 236 22.64 -9.97 2.69
C MET A 236 21.83 -9.40 1.54
N CYS A 237 20.88 -10.20 1.05
CA CYS A 237 19.79 -9.72 0.22
C CYS A 237 18.62 -9.31 1.13
N MET A 238 18.31 -8.01 1.18
CA MET A 238 17.27 -7.47 2.06
C MET A 238 15.89 -7.51 1.42
N GLU A 239 15.80 -7.57 0.11
CA GLU A 239 14.58 -7.90 -0.61
C GLU A 239 14.92 -8.91 -1.69
N PHE A 240 14.66 -10.18 -1.39
CA PHE A 240 14.72 -11.22 -2.39
C PHE A 240 13.33 -11.41 -3.00
N TRP A 241 13.10 -10.83 -4.17
CA TRP A 241 11.78 -10.80 -4.80
C TRP A 241 11.39 -12.19 -5.31
N ASP A 242 10.52 -12.85 -4.55
CA ASP A 242 10.03 -14.22 -4.80
C ASP A 242 8.80 -14.28 -5.72
N GLY A 243 8.23 -13.14 -6.02
CA GLY A 243 7.12 -12.90 -6.94
C GLY A 243 7.16 -11.45 -7.43
N TRP A 244 6.00 -10.88 -7.73
CA TRP A 244 5.86 -9.48 -8.12
C TRP A 244 4.44 -8.96 -7.87
N PHE A 245 4.29 -7.65 -7.74
CA PHE A 245 3.00 -6.99 -7.61
C PHE A 245 2.28 -6.86 -8.96
N ASN A 246 0.96 -6.67 -8.91
CA ASN A 246 0.11 -6.62 -10.09
C ASN A 246 -0.58 -5.25 -10.22
N ARG A 247 -0.93 -4.89 -11.44
CA ARG A 247 -1.59 -3.64 -11.80
C ARG A 247 -2.90 -3.92 -12.51
N TRP A 248 -3.80 -2.96 -12.45
CA TRP A 248 -5.02 -3.02 -13.25
C TRP A 248 -4.69 -3.10 -14.76
N ARG A 249 -5.46 -3.90 -15.49
CA ARG A 249 -5.32 -4.10 -16.95
C ARG A 249 -4.04 -4.83 -17.39
N GLU A 250 -3.32 -5.46 -16.49
CA GLU A 250 -2.12 -6.23 -16.81
C GLU A 250 -2.30 -7.70 -16.38
N LYS A 251 -1.51 -8.60 -16.98
CA LYS A 251 -1.45 -10.02 -16.58
C LYS A 251 -0.96 -10.16 -15.14
N ILE A 252 -1.47 -11.17 -14.45
CA ILE A 252 -0.91 -11.58 -13.16
C ILE A 252 0.51 -12.11 -13.40
N ILE A 253 1.44 -11.60 -12.62
CA ILE A 253 2.85 -12.01 -12.68
C ILE A 253 3.01 -13.17 -11.71
N THR A 254 3.63 -14.25 -12.20
CA THR A 254 3.95 -15.44 -11.41
C THR A 254 5.40 -15.82 -11.61
N ARG A 255 5.98 -16.51 -10.62
CA ARG A 255 7.33 -17.05 -10.66
C ARG A 255 7.30 -18.55 -10.36
N ASP A 256 8.05 -19.32 -11.11
CA ASP A 256 8.19 -20.75 -10.91
C ASP A 256 8.83 -21.09 -9.55
N ALA A 257 8.28 -22.08 -8.84
CA ALA A 257 8.72 -22.43 -7.50
C ALA A 257 10.10 -23.13 -7.48
N GLU A 258 10.42 -23.93 -8.50
CA GLU A 258 11.72 -24.61 -8.60
C GLU A 258 12.83 -23.59 -8.94
N ASP A 259 12.55 -22.63 -9.83
CA ASP A 259 13.46 -21.52 -10.13
C ASP A 259 13.75 -20.71 -8.86
N LEU A 260 12.71 -20.36 -8.09
CA LEU A 260 12.88 -19.67 -6.82
C LEU A 260 13.75 -20.45 -5.84
N ALA A 261 13.46 -21.75 -5.64
CA ALA A 261 14.20 -22.60 -4.70
C ALA A 261 15.68 -22.73 -5.09
N MET A 262 15.97 -22.83 -6.40
CA MET A 262 17.35 -22.86 -6.91
C MET A 262 18.10 -21.57 -6.58
N GLU A 263 17.51 -20.42 -6.86
CA GLU A 263 18.11 -19.11 -6.57
C GLU A 263 18.29 -18.86 -5.05
N VAL A 264 17.31 -19.28 -4.24
CA VAL A 264 17.42 -19.22 -2.76
C VAL A 264 18.58 -20.09 -2.26
N ARG A 265 18.76 -21.29 -2.81
CA ARG A 265 19.89 -22.17 -2.48
C ARG A 265 21.22 -21.49 -2.76
N GLN A 266 21.40 -20.99 -3.98
CA GLN A 266 22.64 -20.30 -4.37
C GLN A 266 22.95 -19.11 -3.44
N LEU A 267 21.93 -18.31 -3.13
CA LEU A 267 22.09 -17.18 -2.23
C LEU A 267 22.51 -17.61 -0.82
N LEU A 268 21.87 -18.64 -0.25
CA LEU A 268 22.11 -19.09 1.13
C LEU A 268 23.48 -19.73 1.34
N GLU A 269 24.15 -20.21 0.31
CA GLU A 269 25.53 -20.67 0.40
C GLU A 269 26.50 -19.56 0.77
N ARG A 270 26.20 -18.30 0.45
CA ARG A 270 27.08 -17.14 0.62
C ARG A 270 26.52 -16.06 1.55
N ALA A 271 25.24 -15.83 1.52
CA ALA A 271 24.58 -14.66 2.09
C ALA A 271 23.42 -15.02 3.02
N SER A 272 22.98 -14.07 3.82
CA SER A 272 21.67 -14.08 4.50
C SER A 272 20.59 -13.56 3.54
N ILE A 273 19.33 -13.91 3.83
CA ILE A 273 18.17 -13.62 2.98
C ILE A 273 17.05 -12.95 3.78
N ASN A 274 16.33 -12.05 3.13
CA ASN A 274 14.97 -11.67 3.49
C ASN A 274 14.06 -11.88 2.28
N LEU A 275 13.18 -12.88 2.34
CA LEU A 275 12.20 -13.13 1.27
C LEU A 275 11.21 -11.97 1.21
N TYR A 276 11.01 -11.42 0.07
CA TYR A 276 10.05 -10.36 -0.20
C TYR A 276 9.08 -10.82 -1.28
N MET A 277 7.88 -11.23 -0.92
CA MET A 277 7.18 -11.25 0.37
C MET A 277 7.07 -12.66 0.94
N PHE A 278 7.16 -12.84 2.26
CA PHE A 278 6.71 -14.09 2.87
C PHE A 278 5.19 -14.24 2.74
N GLN A 279 4.44 -13.19 3.11
CA GLN A 279 3.02 -13.04 2.82
C GLN A 279 2.75 -11.59 2.41
N GLY A 280 2.18 -11.41 1.23
CA GLY A 280 1.90 -10.07 0.71
C GLY A 280 0.72 -9.40 1.40
N GLY A 281 -0.40 -10.10 1.56
CA GLY A 281 -1.62 -9.58 2.16
C GLY A 281 -2.43 -8.68 1.23
N THR A 282 -3.14 -7.71 1.79
CA THR A 282 -4.12 -6.88 1.09
C THR A 282 -3.87 -5.39 1.30
N ASN A 283 -3.92 -4.59 0.23
CA ASN A 283 -3.96 -3.14 0.29
C ASN A 283 -5.39 -2.67 0.64
N PHE A 284 -5.83 -2.92 1.88
CA PHE A 284 -7.16 -2.50 2.32
C PHE A 284 -7.38 -1.00 2.16
N GLY A 285 -8.63 -0.59 2.03
CA GLY A 285 -8.97 0.81 1.88
C GLY A 285 -8.49 1.40 0.54
N PHE A 286 -7.80 2.51 0.62
CA PHE A 286 -7.28 3.25 -0.54
C PHE A 286 -5.73 3.25 -0.59
N TYR A 287 -5.09 2.28 0.05
CA TYR A 287 -3.64 2.30 0.27
C TYR A 287 -2.81 1.60 -0.81
N ASN A 288 -3.43 1.13 -1.90
CA ASN A 288 -2.66 0.64 -3.05
C ASN A 288 -1.77 1.76 -3.61
N GLY A 289 -0.53 1.42 -3.94
CA GLY A 289 0.38 2.32 -4.62
C GLY A 289 0.12 2.43 -6.11
N CYS A 290 1.05 3.05 -6.80
CA CYS A 290 1.01 3.26 -8.24
C CYS A 290 2.42 3.21 -8.83
N SER A 291 2.59 2.48 -9.91
CA SER A 291 3.83 2.53 -10.69
C SER A 291 3.79 3.67 -11.70
N ALA A 292 4.95 4.06 -12.23
CA ALA A 292 5.05 5.01 -13.32
C ALA A 292 5.83 4.40 -14.49
N ARG A 293 5.28 4.50 -15.70
CA ARG A 293 5.94 4.11 -16.95
C ARG A 293 5.94 5.30 -17.89
N GLY A 294 7.05 6.04 -17.88
CA GLY A 294 7.13 7.31 -18.59
C GLY A 294 6.11 8.32 -18.05
N TYR A 295 5.19 8.77 -18.87
CA TYR A 295 4.13 9.71 -18.46
C TYR A 295 2.89 9.03 -17.88
N THR A 296 2.76 7.71 -18.02
CA THR A 296 1.58 6.95 -17.59
C THR A 296 1.78 6.44 -16.17
N ASP A 297 0.81 6.71 -15.30
CA ASP A 297 0.70 6.15 -13.97
C ASP A 297 -0.14 4.87 -14.05
N LEU A 298 0.31 3.81 -13.37
CA LEU A 298 -0.24 2.46 -13.44
C LEU A 298 -0.64 2.03 -12.03
N PRO A 299 -1.88 2.33 -11.60
CA PRO A 299 -2.35 1.97 -10.27
C PRO A 299 -2.30 0.46 -10.04
N GLN A 300 -1.86 0.06 -8.84
CA GLN A 300 -1.83 -1.33 -8.44
C GLN A 300 -3.20 -1.77 -7.94
N ILE A 301 -3.42 -3.08 -7.99
CA ILE A 301 -4.67 -3.70 -7.53
C ILE A 301 -4.73 -3.76 -5.99
N THR A 302 -5.92 -4.03 -5.46
CA THR A 302 -6.14 -4.16 -4.01
C THR A 302 -5.43 -5.37 -3.43
N SER A 303 -5.45 -6.51 -4.11
CA SER A 303 -4.72 -7.69 -3.69
C SER A 303 -3.21 -7.46 -3.79
N TYR A 304 -2.49 -7.66 -2.69
CA TYR A 304 -1.03 -7.71 -2.69
C TYR A 304 -0.55 -9.16 -2.55
N ASN A 305 -1.23 -10.07 -3.24
CA ASN A 305 -0.88 -11.51 -3.22
C ASN A 305 0.60 -11.75 -3.60
N TYR A 306 1.17 -10.91 -4.46
CA TYR A 306 2.59 -10.86 -4.85
C TYR A 306 3.12 -12.15 -5.49
N ASP A 307 2.29 -13.18 -5.62
CA ASP A 307 2.73 -14.54 -5.90
C ASP A 307 3.77 -15.03 -4.86
N ALA A 308 3.52 -14.64 -3.58
CA ALA A 308 4.42 -14.83 -2.45
C ALA A 308 4.51 -16.29 -1.97
N ILE A 309 5.30 -16.52 -0.92
CA ILE A 309 5.43 -17.82 -0.25
C ILE A 309 4.09 -18.29 0.32
N LEU A 310 3.31 -17.38 0.94
CA LEU A 310 1.92 -17.60 1.29
C LEU A 310 1.01 -16.76 0.40
N THR A 311 -0.18 -17.28 0.09
CA THR A 311 -1.22 -16.51 -0.59
C THR A 311 -1.68 -15.31 0.24
N GLU A 312 -2.45 -14.40 -0.37
CA GLU A 312 -3.08 -13.25 0.30
C GLU A 312 -3.81 -13.65 1.60
N TRP A 313 -4.46 -14.80 1.61
CA TRP A 313 -5.20 -15.38 2.74
C TRP A 313 -4.40 -16.37 3.60
N GLY A 314 -3.07 -16.40 3.49
CA GLY A 314 -2.17 -17.15 4.36
C GLY A 314 -2.01 -18.65 4.03
N GLN A 315 -2.52 -19.13 2.89
CA GLN A 315 -2.33 -20.51 2.47
C GLN A 315 -0.92 -20.70 1.89
N PRO A 316 -0.17 -21.74 2.29
CA PRO A 316 1.13 -22.07 1.70
C PRO A 316 1.00 -22.39 0.21
N THR A 317 1.91 -21.82 -0.59
CA THR A 317 2.07 -22.12 -2.00
C THR A 317 3.10 -23.22 -2.21
N GLU A 318 3.30 -23.66 -3.44
CA GLU A 318 4.37 -24.61 -3.78
C GLU A 318 5.75 -24.06 -3.39
N LYS A 319 5.94 -22.74 -3.47
CA LYS A 319 7.17 -22.06 -3.06
C LYS A 319 7.53 -22.29 -1.58
N PHE A 320 6.52 -22.31 -0.69
CA PHE A 320 6.73 -22.63 0.70
C PHE A 320 7.41 -23.97 0.90
N TYR A 321 6.91 -25.01 0.22
CA TYR A 321 7.41 -26.36 0.37
C TYR A 321 8.81 -26.51 -0.26
N GLN A 322 9.02 -25.94 -1.44
CA GLN A 322 10.31 -25.97 -2.13
C GLN A 322 11.41 -25.26 -1.36
N VAL A 323 11.14 -24.06 -0.84
CA VAL A 323 12.11 -23.32 -0.01
C VAL A 323 12.37 -24.05 1.32
N ARG A 324 11.34 -24.61 1.95
CA ARG A 324 11.50 -25.43 3.16
C ARG A 324 12.45 -26.62 2.95
N GLU A 325 12.38 -27.30 1.81
CA GLU A 325 13.31 -28.41 1.50
C GLU A 325 14.74 -27.87 1.34
N VAL A 326 14.94 -26.73 0.70
CA VAL A 326 16.26 -26.08 0.63
C VAL A 326 16.83 -25.82 2.05
N ILE A 327 16.00 -25.31 2.96
CA ILE A 327 16.43 -25.08 4.35
C ILE A 327 16.80 -26.40 5.04
N ARG A 328 16.00 -27.46 4.90
CA ARG A 328 16.27 -28.79 5.47
C ARG A 328 17.59 -29.40 4.99
N GLU A 329 17.92 -29.18 3.74
CA GLU A 329 19.16 -29.70 3.14
C GLU A 329 20.40 -28.90 3.56
N LEU A 330 20.32 -27.57 3.57
CA LEU A 330 21.45 -26.69 3.92
C LEU A 330 21.68 -26.57 5.44
N PHE A 331 20.61 -26.62 6.23
CA PHE A 331 20.62 -26.39 7.67
C PHE A 331 19.80 -27.47 8.41
N PRO A 332 20.25 -28.75 8.39
CA PRO A 332 19.48 -29.86 8.96
C PRO A 332 19.23 -29.74 10.48
N GLU A 333 19.98 -28.88 11.16
CA GLU A 333 19.78 -28.58 12.58
C GLU A 333 18.61 -27.64 12.86
N ILE A 334 18.11 -26.92 11.84
CA ILE A 334 16.98 -26.00 12.01
C ILE A 334 15.67 -26.79 11.97
N PRO A 335 14.84 -26.69 13.00
CA PRO A 335 13.55 -27.36 13.01
C PRO A 335 12.59 -26.71 12.00
N THR A 336 11.89 -27.55 11.25
CA THR A 336 10.78 -27.15 10.37
C THR A 336 9.49 -27.83 10.82
N GLY A 337 8.34 -27.31 10.39
CA GLY A 337 7.03 -27.81 10.78
C GLY A 337 6.02 -27.84 9.65
N GLU A 338 4.79 -28.26 9.97
CA GLU A 338 3.66 -28.14 9.07
C GLU A 338 3.00 -26.78 9.25
N PRO A 339 2.63 -26.11 8.13
CA PRO A 339 2.01 -24.80 8.19
C PRO A 339 0.58 -24.86 8.72
N ARG A 340 0.13 -23.77 9.34
CA ARG A 340 -1.27 -23.52 9.68
C ARG A 340 -1.98 -22.93 8.45
N VAL A 341 -3.24 -23.26 8.29
CA VAL A 341 -4.10 -22.75 7.21
C VAL A 341 -5.44 -22.31 7.78
N HIS A 342 -6.01 -21.26 7.23
CA HIS A 342 -7.34 -20.80 7.59
C HIS A 342 -8.40 -21.50 6.72
N GLU A 343 -9.55 -21.79 7.33
CA GLU A 343 -10.68 -22.32 6.61
C GLU A 343 -11.38 -21.23 5.80
N ARG A 344 -11.86 -21.62 4.62
CA ARG A 344 -12.62 -20.74 3.74
C ARG A 344 -14.03 -21.27 3.55
N ALA A 345 -14.98 -20.37 3.27
CA ALA A 345 -16.37 -20.72 3.02
C ALA A 345 -16.97 -19.88 1.90
N ALA A 346 -17.81 -20.51 1.12
CA ALA A 346 -18.74 -19.82 0.23
C ALA A 346 -20.07 -19.59 0.98
N TYR A 347 -20.38 -18.32 1.28
CA TYR A 347 -21.66 -17.97 1.91
C TYR A 347 -22.79 -17.79 0.90
N GLY A 348 -22.44 -17.91 -0.39
CA GLY A 348 -23.41 -17.82 -1.47
C GLY A 348 -23.88 -16.37 -1.72
N LYS A 349 -25.17 -16.20 -1.83
CA LYS A 349 -25.80 -14.97 -2.29
C LYS A 349 -25.95 -13.92 -1.20
N ALA A 350 -25.47 -12.70 -1.45
CA ALA A 350 -25.82 -11.51 -0.70
C ALA A 350 -26.96 -10.76 -1.43
N GLU A 351 -28.06 -10.53 -0.75
CA GLU A 351 -29.26 -9.92 -1.32
C GLU A 351 -29.19 -8.40 -1.27
N LEU A 352 -29.58 -7.73 -2.37
CA LEU A 352 -29.69 -6.27 -2.41
C LEU A 352 -30.84 -5.82 -1.50
N THR A 353 -30.57 -4.98 -0.50
CA THR A 353 -31.55 -4.48 0.49
C THR A 353 -31.72 -2.97 0.49
N GLY A 354 -30.87 -2.22 -0.20
CA GLY A 354 -30.96 -0.77 -0.31
C GLY A 354 -30.09 -0.21 -1.42
N LYS A 355 -30.49 0.93 -1.98
CA LYS A 355 -29.73 1.66 -2.98
C LYS A 355 -30.02 3.14 -2.89
N VAL A 356 -29.02 3.99 -3.07
CA VAL A 356 -29.14 5.45 -3.05
C VAL A 356 -28.07 6.09 -3.91
N SER A 357 -28.42 7.16 -4.64
CA SER A 357 -27.46 7.90 -5.46
C SER A 357 -26.56 8.79 -4.60
N LEU A 358 -25.28 8.89 -4.94
CA LEU A 358 -24.32 9.78 -4.29
C LEU A 358 -24.87 11.21 -4.16
N PHE A 359 -25.46 11.73 -5.24
CA PHE A 359 -25.99 13.09 -5.27
C PHE A 359 -27.13 13.34 -4.29
N SER A 360 -27.85 12.28 -3.89
CA SER A 360 -28.97 12.35 -2.96
C SER A 360 -28.55 12.20 -1.50
N CYS A 361 -27.41 11.53 -1.22
CA CYS A 361 -26.92 11.26 0.13
C CYS A 361 -25.59 12.00 0.46
N LEU A 362 -25.24 13.00 -0.32
CA LEU A 362 -23.96 13.70 -0.20
C LEU A 362 -23.77 14.33 1.20
N ASP A 363 -24.84 14.89 1.77
CA ASP A 363 -24.85 15.51 3.09
C ASP A 363 -24.69 14.49 4.25
N ASP A 364 -24.90 13.19 3.99
CA ASP A 364 -24.64 12.13 4.97
C ASP A 364 -23.13 11.84 5.10
N LEU A 365 -22.37 12.13 4.04
CA LEU A 365 -20.97 11.72 3.88
C LEU A 365 -19.97 12.83 4.07
N ALA A 366 -20.31 14.07 3.69
CA ALA A 366 -19.36 15.17 3.65
C ALA A 366 -19.99 16.53 3.91
N GLU A 367 -19.24 17.39 4.59
CA GLU A 367 -19.56 18.81 4.69
C GLU A 367 -19.17 19.55 3.40
N CYS A 368 -20.01 20.50 3.00
CA CYS A 368 -19.75 21.34 1.83
C CYS A 368 -18.65 22.37 2.13
N GLN A 369 -17.55 22.31 1.42
CA GLN A 369 -16.52 23.34 1.41
C GLN A 369 -16.74 24.26 0.20
N ARG A 370 -16.64 25.57 0.39
CA ARG A 370 -16.83 26.56 -0.69
C ARG A 370 -15.59 27.36 -0.95
N SER A 371 -15.26 27.52 -2.25
CA SER A 371 -14.15 28.34 -2.73
C SER A 371 -14.44 28.99 -4.08
N ALA A 372 -13.64 29.98 -4.43
CA ALA A 372 -13.76 30.62 -5.75
C ALA A 372 -13.34 29.66 -6.88
N TYR A 373 -12.29 28.86 -6.66
CA TYR A 373 -11.76 27.87 -7.59
C TYR A 373 -11.66 26.50 -6.93
N PRO A 374 -11.59 25.40 -7.69
CA PRO A 374 -11.38 24.07 -7.15
C PRO A 374 -10.11 24.01 -6.29
N MET A 375 -10.18 23.29 -5.18
CA MET A 375 -9.04 22.91 -4.35
C MET A 375 -8.59 21.50 -4.73
N THR A 376 -7.31 21.19 -4.54
CA THR A 376 -6.84 19.80 -4.56
C THR A 376 -7.42 19.02 -3.38
N MET A 377 -7.37 17.69 -3.45
CA MET A 377 -7.83 16.84 -2.35
C MET A 377 -7.06 17.14 -1.07
N GLU A 378 -5.75 17.33 -1.15
CA GLU A 378 -4.88 17.64 -0.01
C GLU A 378 -5.18 18.99 0.63
N GLU A 379 -5.48 20.01 -0.19
CA GLU A 379 -5.91 21.33 0.30
C GLU A 379 -7.27 21.27 1.01
N ALA A 380 -8.17 20.38 0.53
CA ALA A 380 -9.46 20.12 1.15
C ALA A 380 -9.38 19.22 2.41
N GLY A 381 -8.18 18.78 2.80
CA GLY A 381 -7.98 17.88 3.93
C GLY A 381 -8.33 16.42 3.63
N ASN A 382 -8.46 16.05 2.35
CA ASN A 382 -8.77 14.69 1.91
C ASN A 382 -7.54 14.02 1.29
N GLY A 383 -7.00 13.01 1.93
CA GLY A 383 -5.85 12.27 1.41
C GLY A 383 -6.21 11.19 0.39
N TYR A 384 -7.42 10.60 0.46
CA TYR A 384 -7.76 9.34 -0.18
C TYR A 384 -9.18 9.35 -0.76
N GLY A 385 -9.49 8.35 -1.58
CA GLY A 385 -10.84 8.10 -2.09
C GLY A 385 -11.25 9.06 -3.20
N TYR A 386 -12.34 9.80 -2.98
CA TYR A 386 -12.98 10.61 -4.00
C TYR A 386 -13.17 12.05 -3.55
N MET A 387 -13.45 12.92 -4.50
CA MET A 387 -13.89 14.29 -4.26
C MET A 387 -14.91 14.71 -5.30
N LEU A 388 -16.06 15.23 -4.86
CA LEU A 388 -17.05 15.80 -5.76
C LEU A 388 -16.89 17.32 -5.80
N TYR A 389 -16.80 17.85 -7.01
CA TYR A 389 -16.79 19.27 -7.31
C TYR A 389 -18.09 19.65 -8.00
N ARG A 390 -18.75 20.70 -7.53
CA ARG A 390 -20.04 21.19 -8.05
C ARG A 390 -20.01 22.68 -8.28
N THR A 391 -20.55 23.12 -9.42
CA THR A 391 -20.77 24.54 -9.68
C THR A 391 -22.03 24.76 -10.53
N GLN A 392 -22.52 26.00 -10.53
CA GLN A 392 -23.63 26.43 -11.40
C GLN A 392 -23.05 27.13 -12.62
N VAL A 393 -23.41 26.65 -13.81
CA VAL A 393 -22.95 27.20 -15.08
C VAL A 393 -24.10 27.83 -15.85
N LYS A 394 -23.94 29.10 -16.20
CA LYS A 394 -24.90 29.78 -17.05
C LYS A 394 -24.66 29.40 -18.52
N GLY A 395 -25.63 28.79 -19.16
CA GLY A 395 -25.57 28.40 -20.56
C GLY A 395 -26.33 29.34 -21.48
N TYR A 396 -26.25 29.05 -22.79
CA TYR A 396 -26.82 29.88 -23.83
C TYR A 396 -27.65 29.07 -24.84
N ASN A 397 -28.23 27.95 -24.40
CA ASN A 397 -28.97 26.99 -25.25
C ASN A 397 -28.15 26.52 -26.46
N ARG A 398 -26.90 26.18 -26.22
CA ARG A 398 -25.95 25.68 -27.23
C ARG A 398 -24.95 24.70 -26.65
N LYS A 399 -24.24 24.05 -27.54
CA LYS A 399 -23.06 23.26 -27.12
C LYS A 399 -21.95 24.19 -26.66
N MET A 400 -21.33 23.83 -25.54
CA MET A 400 -20.17 24.49 -24.96
C MET A 400 -19.13 23.43 -24.62
N LYS A 401 -17.84 23.80 -24.64
CA LYS A 401 -16.73 22.90 -24.36
C LYS A 401 -16.38 22.97 -22.89
N VAL A 402 -16.24 21.81 -22.25
CA VAL A 402 -15.85 21.68 -20.84
C VAL A 402 -14.55 20.91 -20.73
N LYS A 403 -13.63 21.36 -19.88
CA LYS A 403 -12.44 20.61 -19.51
C LYS A 403 -11.97 20.90 -18.10
N ALA A 404 -11.59 19.87 -17.36
CA ALA A 404 -10.88 19.98 -16.09
C ALA A 404 -9.37 20.10 -16.37
N VAL A 405 -8.79 21.25 -16.01
CA VAL A 405 -7.38 21.54 -16.29
C VAL A 405 -6.50 20.99 -15.19
N GLN A 406 -5.58 20.09 -15.55
CA GLN A 406 -4.67 19.43 -14.62
C GLN A 406 -5.40 18.66 -13.50
N ALA A 407 -6.41 17.87 -13.87
CA ALA A 407 -7.08 16.95 -12.94
C ALA A 407 -6.35 15.57 -12.88
N SER A 408 -6.44 14.89 -11.76
CA SER A 408 -5.89 13.55 -11.52
C SER A 408 -6.73 12.79 -10.46
N ASP A 409 -7.00 11.49 -10.67
CA ASP A 409 -6.53 10.61 -11.76
C ASP A 409 -7.66 10.29 -12.76
N ARG A 410 -8.89 10.06 -12.27
CA ARG A 410 -10.10 9.78 -13.05
C ARG A 410 -11.15 10.84 -12.76
N VAL A 411 -11.72 11.43 -13.80
CA VAL A 411 -12.76 12.46 -13.70
C VAL A 411 -14.00 12.01 -14.44
N GLN A 412 -15.12 11.98 -13.74
CA GLN A 412 -16.45 11.76 -14.33
C GLN A 412 -17.23 13.07 -14.35
N TYR A 413 -17.85 13.37 -15.48
CA TYR A 413 -18.59 14.60 -15.72
C TYR A 413 -20.09 14.31 -15.73
N TYR A 414 -20.84 15.13 -15.00
CA TYR A 414 -22.31 15.08 -14.94
C TYR A 414 -22.87 16.48 -15.18
N LEU A 415 -23.82 16.57 -16.10
CA LEU A 415 -24.56 17.81 -16.33
C LEU A 415 -26.01 17.62 -15.93
N ASN A 416 -26.48 18.41 -14.96
CA ASN A 416 -27.82 18.29 -14.38
C ASN A 416 -28.15 16.86 -13.87
N GLY A 417 -27.12 16.14 -13.38
CA GLY A 417 -27.23 14.76 -12.89
C GLY A 417 -27.13 13.69 -13.98
N VAL A 418 -26.98 14.06 -15.23
CA VAL A 418 -26.80 13.12 -16.35
C VAL A 418 -25.31 12.89 -16.58
N PHE A 419 -24.90 11.62 -16.70
CA PHE A 419 -23.54 11.23 -17.02
C PHE A 419 -23.15 11.66 -18.45
N GLU A 420 -22.02 12.34 -18.61
CA GLU A 420 -21.56 12.90 -19.88
C GLU A 420 -20.23 12.29 -20.36
N GLY A 421 -19.46 11.70 -19.46
CA GLY A 421 -18.20 11.05 -19.84
C GLY A 421 -17.21 10.86 -18.71
N THR A 422 -16.20 10.04 -18.97
CA THR A 422 -15.09 9.76 -18.05
C THR A 422 -13.77 10.08 -18.75
N GLN A 423 -12.87 10.75 -18.04
CA GLN A 423 -11.48 10.95 -18.45
C GLN A 423 -10.54 10.34 -17.42
N TYR A 424 -9.48 9.74 -17.91
CA TYR A 424 -8.36 9.26 -17.11
C TYR A 424 -7.14 10.16 -17.33
N GLN A 425 -6.09 9.96 -16.56
CA GLN A 425 -4.87 10.78 -16.59
C GLN A 425 -4.30 11.05 -18.00
N ASN A 426 -4.39 10.10 -18.95
CA ASN A 426 -3.84 10.24 -20.30
C ASN A 426 -4.66 11.15 -21.20
N ASN A 427 -5.95 11.32 -20.93
CA ASN A 427 -6.83 12.23 -21.65
C ASN A 427 -7.50 13.27 -20.75
N SER A 428 -7.01 13.40 -19.53
CA SER A 428 -7.45 14.43 -18.59
C SER A 428 -7.15 15.82 -19.18
N GLY A 429 -8.19 16.66 -19.24
CA GLY A 429 -8.11 18.01 -19.83
C GLY A 429 -8.41 18.07 -21.32
N GLU A 430 -8.77 16.96 -21.97
CA GLU A 430 -9.43 17.01 -23.28
C GLU A 430 -10.80 17.69 -23.16
N GLU A 431 -11.25 18.32 -24.26
CA GLU A 431 -12.51 19.03 -24.29
C GLU A 431 -13.69 18.07 -24.51
N LEU A 432 -14.73 18.18 -23.67
CA LEU A 432 -16.02 17.55 -23.86
C LEU A 432 -17.01 18.58 -24.38
N GLU A 433 -17.75 18.29 -25.44
CA GLU A 433 -18.85 19.15 -25.95
C GLU A 433 -20.17 18.73 -25.29
N LEU A 434 -20.70 19.60 -24.42
CA LEU A 434 -21.95 19.38 -23.69
C LEU A 434 -22.97 20.44 -24.06
N PHE A 435 -24.27 20.10 -24.05
CA PHE A 435 -25.34 21.04 -24.32
C PHE A 435 -25.82 21.74 -23.05
N PHE A 436 -25.59 23.03 -22.93
CA PHE A 436 -25.98 23.86 -21.80
C PHE A 436 -27.28 24.63 -22.08
N GLY A 437 -28.30 24.37 -21.25
CA GLY A 437 -29.49 25.23 -21.14
C GLY A 437 -29.17 26.57 -20.46
N PRO A 438 -30.18 27.38 -20.05
CA PRO A 438 -29.94 28.66 -19.39
C PRO A 438 -29.24 28.56 -18.03
N GLU A 439 -29.60 27.55 -17.24
CA GLU A 439 -29.05 27.26 -15.92
C GLU A 439 -28.69 25.77 -15.84
N ASN A 440 -27.50 25.46 -15.38
CA ASN A 440 -27.01 24.09 -15.34
C ASN A 440 -26.18 23.87 -14.09
N ARG A 441 -26.34 22.68 -13.49
CA ARG A 441 -25.45 22.16 -12.48
C ARG A 441 -24.40 21.26 -13.14
N LEU A 442 -23.16 21.62 -12.99
CA LEU A 442 -22.01 20.81 -13.40
C LEU A 442 -21.39 20.14 -12.19
N ASP A 443 -21.36 18.82 -12.20
CA ASP A 443 -20.72 17.99 -11.19
C ASP A 443 -19.54 17.23 -11.81
N LEU A 444 -18.39 17.23 -11.13
CA LEU A 444 -17.23 16.41 -11.47
C LEU A 444 -16.88 15.50 -10.27
N LEU A 445 -17.01 14.20 -10.45
CA LEU A 445 -16.52 13.23 -9.46
C LEU A 445 -15.08 12.84 -9.82
N VAL A 446 -14.14 13.18 -8.95
CA VAL A 446 -12.72 12.87 -9.13
C VAL A 446 -12.30 11.76 -8.20
N GLU A 447 -11.62 10.75 -8.76
CA GLU A 447 -11.04 9.62 -8.02
C GLU A 447 -9.52 9.73 -7.96
N ASN A 448 -8.96 9.60 -6.76
CA ASN A 448 -7.57 9.29 -6.54
C ASN A 448 -7.39 7.77 -6.70
N MET A 449 -6.69 7.31 -7.72
CA MET A 449 -6.49 5.89 -8.01
C MET A 449 -5.24 5.31 -7.33
N GLY A 450 -4.53 6.10 -6.54
CA GLY A 450 -3.26 5.79 -5.87
C GLY A 450 -2.15 6.71 -6.32
N ARG A 451 -1.27 7.12 -5.38
CA ARG A 451 -0.09 7.92 -5.70
C ARG A 451 1.10 7.04 -5.99
N VAL A 452 1.98 7.53 -6.84
CA VAL A 452 3.23 6.83 -7.21
C VAL A 452 4.04 6.52 -5.95
N ASN A 453 4.50 5.28 -5.84
CA ASN A 453 5.27 4.79 -4.71
C ASN A 453 6.78 4.67 -4.98
N TYR A 454 7.24 4.84 -6.23
CA TYR A 454 8.65 4.68 -6.60
C TYR A 454 9.06 5.62 -7.74
N GLY A 455 10.31 6.10 -7.67
CA GLY A 455 10.96 6.87 -8.73
C GLY A 455 10.69 8.37 -8.70
N TYR A 456 11.09 9.05 -9.76
CA TYR A 456 11.12 10.53 -9.84
C TYR A 456 9.73 11.18 -9.74
N LYS A 457 8.67 10.47 -10.10
CA LYS A 457 7.30 11.00 -10.05
C LYS A 457 6.77 11.20 -8.63
N LEU A 458 7.43 10.72 -7.59
CA LEU A 458 7.12 11.10 -6.20
C LEU A 458 7.11 12.63 -5.99
N GLN A 459 7.91 13.36 -6.78
CA GLN A 459 7.97 14.82 -6.76
C GLN A 459 7.07 15.50 -7.81
N ALA A 460 6.34 14.73 -8.61
CA ALA A 460 5.55 15.29 -9.70
C ALA A 460 4.29 16.02 -9.19
N PRO A 461 3.88 17.13 -9.82
CA PRO A 461 2.64 17.81 -9.47
C PRO A 461 1.39 16.93 -9.56
N THR A 462 1.42 15.87 -10.38
CA THR A 462 0.32 14.88 -10.54
C THR A 462 0.07 14.04 -9.29
N GLN A 463 0.96 14.09 -8.30
CA GLN A 463 0.73 13.42 -7.01
C GLN A 463 -0.23 14.20 -6.11
N ARG A 464 -0.45 15.48 -6.36
CA ARG A 464 -1.58 16.22 -5.82
C ARG A 464 -2.84 15.84 -6.59
N LYS A 465 -3.82 15.28 -5.90
CA LYS A 465 -5.04 14.72 -6.48
C LYS A 465 -6.17 15.74 -6.52
N GLY A 466 -7.22 15.44 -7.28
CA GLY A 466 -8.29 16.40 -7.54
C GLY A 466 -7.99 17.31 -8.74
N ILE A 467 -8.50 18.54 -8.72
CA ILE A 467 -8.38 19.54 -9.78
C ILE A 467 -7.41 20.63 -9.33
N ARG A 468 -6.23 20.68 -9.95
CA ARG A 468 -5.13 21.59 -9.53
C ARG A 468 -5.24 23.01 -10.09
N THR A 469 -5.82 23.18 -11.27
CA THR A 469 -5.88 24.51 -11.90
C THR A 469 -7.31 25.06 -11.95
N GLY A 470 -8.27 24.28 -12.41
CA GLY A 470 -9.66 24.70 -12.51
C GLY A 470 -10.43 23.99 -13.59
N VAL A 471 -11.68 24.37 -13.78
CA VAL A 471 -12.54 23.86 -14.85
C VAL A 471 -12.89 25.01 -15.79
N MET A 472 -12.62 24.81 -17.07
CA MET A 472 -12.99 25.77 -18.11
C MET A 472 -14.30 25.34 -18.77
N VAL A 473 -15.15 26.34 -19.02
CA VAL A 473 -16.30 26.23 -19.93
C VAL A 473 -16.09 27.24 -21.07
N ASP A 474 -16.01 26.74 -22.28
CA ASP A 474 -15.54 27.47 -23.45
C ASP A 474 -14.14 28.12 -23.21
N ILE A 475 -14.09 29.44 -22.99
CA ILE A 475 -12.84 30.21 -22.94
C ILE A 475 -12.45 30.70 -21.55
N HIS A 476 -13.25 30.46 -20.51
CA HIS A 476 -13.01 30.98 -19.17
C HIS A 476 -13.14 29.91 -18.11
N PHE A 477 -12.47 30.14 -17.00
CA PHE A 477 -12.60 29.30 -15.81
C PHE A 477 -13.90 29.60 -15.08
N GLU A 478 -14.64 28.55 -14.71
CA GLU A 478 -15.79 28.67 -13.82
C GLU A 478 -15.35 28.93 -12.38
N SER A 479 -16.16 29.70 -11.67
CA SER A 479 -15.95 30.05 -10.27
C SER A 479 -17.15 29.69 -9.41
N GLY A 480 -16.98 29.74 -8.07
CA GLY A 480 -18.06 29.46 -7.12
C GLY A 480 -18.32 27.98 -6.97
N TRP A 481 -17.30 27.25 -6.48
CA TRP A 481 -17.30 25.82 -6.31
C TRP A 481 -17.77 25.39 -4.92
N GLU A 482 -18.67 24.43 -4.89
CA GLU A 482 -18.98 23.57 -3.75
C GLU A 482 -18.21 22.27 -3.92
N GLN A 483 -17.54 21.84 -2.85
CA GLN A 483 -16.65 20.70 -2.87
C GLN A 483 -16.90 19.80 -1.69
N TYR A 484 -16.90 18.49 -1.93
CA TYR A 484 -17.22 17.47 -0.95
C TYR A 484 -16.11 16.44 -0.94
N ALA A 485 -15.35 16.39 0.16
CA ALA A 485 -14.32 15.39 0.40
C ALA A 485 -14.98 14.06 0.77
N LEU A 486 -14.63 13.00 0.06
CA LEU A 486 -15.25 11.68 0.18
C LEU A 486 -14.19 10.59 0.46
N PRO A 487 -13.57 10.59 1.66
CA PRO A 487 -12.71 9.49 2.10
C PRO A 487 -13.52 8.21 2.37
N LEU A 488 -14.82 8.34 2.52
CA LEU A 488 -15.79 7.25 2.76
C LEU A 488 -15.52 6.47 4.07
N ASP A 489 -15.02 7.16 5.09
CA ASP A 489 -14.78 6.57 6.42
C ASP A 489 -16.06 6.41 7.24
N ASN A 490 -17.17 6.95 6.74
CA ASN A 490 -18.47 7.03 7.41
C ASN A 490 -19.63 6.46 6.57
N VAL A 491 -19.38 5.48 5.71
CA VAL A 491 -20.38 4.88 4.81
C VAL A 491 -21.59 4.29 5.54
N GLU A 492 -21.46 3.99 6.82
CA GLU A 492 -22.55 3.50 7.67
C GLU A 492 -23.62 4.59 7.95
N GLN A 493 -23.31 5.87 7.71
CA GLN A 493 -24.23 7.01 7.85
C GLN A 493 -25.12 7.21 6.62
N VAL A 494 -24.87 6.51 5.51
CA VAL A 494 -25.63 6.63 4.27
C VAL A 494 -27.10 6.27 4.50
N ASP A 495 -27.99 7.22 4.22
CA ASP A 495 -29.44 7.03 4.31
C ASP A 495 -29.97 6.39 3.00
N PHE A 496 -30.25 5.11 3.03
CA PHE A 496 -30.78 4.34 1.90
C PHE A 496 -32.27 4.58 1.61
N GLU A 497 -32.96 5.40 2.38
CA GLU A 497 -34.33 5.83 2.08
C GLU A 497 -34.38 7.03 1.12
N LYS A 498 -33.22 7.68 0.86
CA LYS A 498 -33.11 8.76 -0.11
C LYS A 498 -33.18 8.26 -1.56
N GLU A 499 -33.30 9.20 -2.49
CA GLU A 499 -33.53 8.90 -3.91
C GLU A 499 -32.38 8.15 -4.57
N TRP A 500 -32.71 7.13 -5.33
CA TRP A 500 -31.80 6.47 -6.26
C TRP A 500 -32.15 6.85 -7.70
N ILE A 501 -31.15 7.29 -8.45
CA ILE A 501 -31.24 7.69 -9.86
C ILE A 501 -30.35 6.73 -10.65
N GLN A 502 -30.91 6.14 -11.70
CA GLN A 502 -30.18 5.24 -12.58
C GLN A 502 -29.00 5.94 -13.26
N ASP A 503 -27.94 5.20 -13.59
CA ASP A 503 -26.73 5.65 -14.28
C ASP A 503 -25.96 6.79 -13.55
N THR A 504 -26.16 6.91 -12.24
CA THR A 504 -25.36 7.79 -11.37
C THR A 504 -24.46 6.99 -10.42
N PRO A 505 -23.39 7.59 -9.89
CA PRO A 505 -22.63 6.98 -8.80
C PRO A 505 -23.55 6.71 -7.62
N ALA A 506 -23.52 5.51 -7.07
CA ALA A 506 -24.49 5.10 -6.08
C ALA A 506 -23.91 4.15 -5.03
N PHE A 507 -24.54 4.15 -3.87
CA PHE A 507 -24.31 3.16 -2.83
C PHE A 507 -25.36 2.06 -2.91
N TYR A 508 -24.89 0.82 -2.79
CA TYR A 508 -25.72 -0.37 -2.76
C TYR A 508 -25.45 -1.13 -1.48
N ARG A 509 -26.51 -1.47 -0.74
CA ARG A 509 -26.44 -2.26 0.49
C ARG A 509 -26.90 -3.68 0.20
N TYR A 510 -26.04 -4.65 0.52
CA TYR A 510 -26.33 -6.08 0.44
C TYR A 510 -26.23 -6.72 1.82
N GLU A 511 -27.00 -7.79 2.03
CA GLU A 511 -27.02 -8.53 3.28
C GLU A 511 -26.92 -10.04 3.03
N PHE A 512 -26.20 -10.74 3.90
CA PHE A 512 -26.06 -12.19 3.87
C PHE A 512 -25.90 -12.74 5.28
N GLN A 513 -26.06 -14.07 5.41
CA GLN A 513 -25.96 -14.77 6.69
C GLN A 513 -24.65 -15.56 6.77
N VAL A 514 -24.05 -15.58 7.93
CA VAL A 514 -22.85 -16.33 8.27
C VAL A 514 -23.14 -17.20 9.49
N ASP A 515 -23.02 -18.51 9.34
CA ASP A 515 -23.20 -19.44 10.44
C ASP A 515 -21.95 -19.51 11.33
N GLN A 516 -20.79 -19.55 10.71
CA GLN A 516 -19.49 -19.53 11.34
C GLN A 516 -18.53 -18.67 10.51
N PRO A 517 -17.88 -17.63 11.09
CA PRO A 517 -16.90 -16.81 10.38
C PRO A 517 -15.72 -17.62 9.84
N LYS A 518 -15.53 -17.59 8.53
CA LYS A 518 -14.41 -18.16 7.78
C LYS A 518 -14.04 -17.19 6.67
N ASP A 519 -12.82 -17.27 6.18
CA ASP A 519 -12.39 -16.44 5.05
C ASP A 519 -13.28 -16.66 3.82
N THR A 520 -13.53 -15.59 3.09
CA THR A 520 -14.37 -15.64 1.88
C THR A 520 -13.93 -14.56 0.89
N PHE A 521 -14.50 -14.57 -0.31
CA PHE A 521 -14.18 -13.64 -1.38
C PHE A 521 -15.47 -13.05 -1.96
N LEU A 522 -15.53 -11.72 -1.99
CA LEU A 522 -16.59 -11.00 -2.68
C LEU A 522 -16.32 -11.03 -4.19
N ASN A 523 -17.19 -11.66 -4.95
CA ASN A 523 -17.13 -11.67 -6.41
C ASN A 523 -17.71 -10.35 -6.97
N CYS A 524 -16.83 -9.55 -7.61
CA CYS A 524 -17.14 -8.22 -8.14
C CYS A 524 -17.37 -8.20 -9.66
N ARG A 525 -17.50 -9.34 -10.35
CA ARG A 525 -17.60 -9.41 -11.81
C ARG A 525 -18.80 -8.67 -12.41
N GLU A 526 -19.89 -8.54 -11.68
CA GLU A 526 -21.09 -7.83 -12.14
C GLU A 526 -21.03 -6.32 -11.91
N LEU A 527 -20.00 -5.84 -11.20
CA LEU A 527 -19.77 -4.44 -10.88
C LEU A 527 -18.84 -3.78 -11.90
N GLY A 528 -18.87 -2.45 -11.98
CA GLY A 528 -17.98 -1.67 -12.85
C GLY A 528 -16.70 -1.27 -12.14
N LYS A 529 -16.73 -0.17 -11.42
CA LYS A 529 -15.59 0.36 -10.68
C LYS A 529 -16.04 1.07 -9.40
N GLY A 530 -15.33 0.80 -8.32
CA GLY A 530 -15.65 1.43 -7.04
C GLY A 530 -14.88 0.84 -5.87
N VAL A 531 -15.53 0.83 -4.71
CA VAL A 531 -14.99 0.34 -3.45
C VAL A 531 -16.09 -0.39 -2.67
N ALA A 532 -15.70 -1.44 -1.93
CA ALA A 532 -16.64 -2.21 -1.13
C ALA A 532 -16.25 -2.22 0.36
N PHE A 533 -17.26 -2.29 1.20
CA PHE A 533 -17.15 -2.29 2.66
C PHE A 533 -17.88 -3.49 3.24
N ILE A 534 -17.27 -4.16 4.20
CA ILE A 534 -17.89 -5.20 5.03
C ILE A 534 -18.05 -4.71 6.46
N ASN A 535 -19.27 -4.65 6.98
CA ASN A 535 -19.56 -4.19 8.36
C ASN A 535 -18.86 -2.86 8.73
N GLY A 536 -18.76 -1.92 7.78
CA GLY A 536 -18.06 -0.63 7.90
C GLY A 536 -16.57 -0.65 7.57
N PHE A 537 -15.94 -1.82 7.44
CA PHE A 537 -14.52 -1.93 7.09
C PHE A 537 -14.31 -1.83 5.57
N ASN A 538 -13.41 -0.96 5.12
CA ASN A 538 -13.09 -0.75 3.71
C ASN A 538 -12.19 -1.88 3.18
N LEU A 539 -12.75 -2.75 2.32
CA LEU A 539 -12.04 -3.87 1.70
C LEU A 539 -11.08 -3.43 0.59
N GLY A 540 -11.31 -2.26 0.01
CA GLY A 540 -10.52 -1.74 -1.10
C GLY A 540 -11.28 -1.59 -2.41
N ARG A 541 -10.54 -1.21 -3.44
CA ARG A 541 -11.06 -0.96 -4.78
C ARG A 541 -11.29 -2.23 -5.56
N TYR A 542 -12.37 -2.24 -6.34
CA TYR A 542 -12.60 -3.21 -7.41
C TYR A 542 -12.70 -2.47 -8.76
N TRP A 543 -12.41 -3.18 -9.83
CA TRP A 543 -12.57 -2.71 -11.19
C TRP A 543 -12.80 -3.88 -12.15
N SER A 544 -13.84 -3.77 -13.01
CA SER A 544 -14.18 -4.79 -14.01
C SER A 544 -13.05 -5.10 -15.01
N GLU A 545 -12.10 -4.19 -15.16
CA GLU A 545 -10.92 -4.35 -16.00
C GLU A 545 -9.95 -5.43 -15.48
N GLY A 546 -10.06 -5.88 -14.23
CA GLY A 546 -9.21 -6.93 -13.67
C GLY A 546 -7.70 -6.57 -13.62
N PRO A 547 -6.82 -7.54 -13.35
CA PRO A 547 -6.95 -9.01 -13.50
C PRO A 547 -7.69 -9.71 -12.36
N VAL A 548 -7.77 -9.08 -11.19
CA VAL A 548 -8.43 -9.65 -10.02
C VAL A 548 -9.82 -9.02 -9.90
N GLN A 549 -10.86 -9.86 -9.98
CA GLN A 549 -12.25 -9.45 -9.88
C GLN A 549 -12.92 -9.97 -8.61
N TYR A 550 -12.16 -10.01 -7.53
CA TYR A 550 -12.63 -10.35 -6.20
C TYR A 550 -12.04 -9.38 -5.16
N LEU A 551 -12.66 -9.34 -3.99
CA LEU A 551 -12.07 -8.74 -2.79
C LEU A 551 -12.05 -9.79 -1.68
N TYR A 552 -10.89 -9.97 -1.06
CA TYR A 552 -10.71 -10.87 0.07
C TYR A 552 -11.39 -10.33 1.32
N ILE A 553 -12.14 -11.17 2.00
CA ILE A 553 -12.80 -10.87 3.28
C ILE A 553 -12.26 -11.83 4.34
N PRO A 554 -11.35 -11.38 5.20
CA PRO A 554 -10.87 -12.14 6.35
C PRO A 554 -11.99 -12.45 7.34
N ALA A 555 -11.98 -13.65 7.93
CA ALA A 555 -12.97 -14.08 8.91
C ALA A 555 -13.16 -13.11 10.10
N PRO A 556 -12.12 -12.44 10.65
CA PRO A 556 -12.29 -11.47 11.73
C PRO A 556 -13.21 -10.27 11.40
N LEU A 557 -13.44 -9.98 10.14
CA LEU A 557 -14.37 -8.92 9.69
C LEU A 557 -15.83 -9.38 9.67
N LEU A 558 -16.08 -10.69 9.77
CA LEU A 558 -17.40 -11.29 9.74
C LEU A 558 -17.93 -11.51 11.16
N ARG A 559 -19.26 -11.55 11.27
CA ARG A 559 -20.00 -11.84 12.51
C ARG A 559 -20.89 -13.04 12.27
N GLU A 560 -21.12 -13.86 13.30
CA GLU A 560 -22.22 -14.83 13.26
C GLU A 560 -23.55 -14.12 13.04
N GLY A 561 -24.41 -14.69 12.19
CA GLY A 561 -25.67 -14.09 11.80
C GLY A 561 -25.55 -13.12 10.63
N LYS A 562 -26.20 -11.99 10.72
CA LYS A 562 -26.34 -11.01 9.64
C LYS A 562 -25.09 -10.19 9.45
N ASN A 563 -24.59 -10.14 8.21
CA ASN A 563 -23.52 -9.28 7.76
C ASN A 563 -24.00 -8.33 6.66
N GLN A 564 -23.37 -7.15 6.58
CA GLN A 564 -23.71 -6.10 5.65
C GLN A 564 -22.53 -5.75 4.76
N LEU A 565 -22.78 -5.75 3.45
CA LEU A 565 -21.89 -5.16 2.46
C LEU A 565 -22.47 -3.81 2.01
N ILE A 566 -21.61 -2.79 1.92
CA ILE A 566 -21.91 -1.53 1.23
C ILE A 566 -20.94 -1.42 0.06
N VAL A 567 -21.47 -1.18 -1.13
CA VAL A 567 -20.70 -1.01 -2.35
C VAL A 567 -20.93 0.39 -2.89
N PHE A 568 -19.87 1.18 -3.01
CA PHE A 568 -19.92 2.42 -3.79
C PHE A 568 -19.54 2.11 -5.23
N GLU A 569 -20.48 2.24 -6.13
CA GLU A 569 -20.34 1.92 -7.55
C GLU A 569 -20.41 3.21 -8.36
N THR A 570 -19.42 3.43 -9.23
CA THR A 570 -19.23 4.71 -9.92
C THR A 570 -19.50 4.68 -11.42
N GLU A 571 -19.80 3.52 -11.99
CA GLU A 571 -20.06 3.37 -13.44
C GLU A 571 -21.54 3.09 -13.77
N GLY A 572 -22.42 3.32 -12.79
CA GLY A 572 -23.86 3.17 -12.97
C GLY A 572 -24.35 1.73 -13.09
N LYS A 573 -23.49 0.74 -12.81
CA LYS A 573 -23.90 -0.67 -12.82
C LYS A 573 -24.67 -1.02 -11.56
N THR A 574 -25.63 -1.92 -11.70
CA THR A 574 -26.44 -2.42 -10.58
C THR A 574 -26.47 -3.94 -10.65
N ALA A 575 -25.96 -4.61 -9.63
CA ALA A 575 -26.14 -6.05 -9.43
C ALA A 575 -27.33 -6.30 -8.48
N GLY A 576 -28.25 -7.17 -8.86
CA GLY A 576 -29.39 -7.56 -8.02
C GLY A 576 -29.00 -8.40 -6.81
N ALA A 577 -27.83 -9.02 -6.86
CA ALA A 577 -27.18 -9.73 -5.78
C ALA A 577 -25.68 -9.79 -6.04
N LEU A 578 -24.88 -10.04 -4.98
CA LEU A 578 -23.47 -10.36 -5.07
C LEU A 578 -23.23 -11.77 -4.50
N TRP A 579 -22.06 -12.33 -4.78
CA TRP A 579 -21.71 -13.68 -4.36
C TRP A 579 -20.47 -13.68 -3.48
N LEU A 580 -20.56 -14.46 -2.38
CA LEU A 580 -19.45 -14.76 -1.47
C LEU A 580 -18.97 -16.19 -1.79
N GLU A 581 -17.75 -16.29 -2.30
CA GLU A 581 -17.17 -17.53 -2.82
C GLU A 581 -15.96 -17.96 -1.97
N ASP A 582 -15.58 -19.24 -2.03
CA ASP A 582 -14.44 -19.79 -1.28
C ASP A 582 -13.12 -19.74 -2.06
N CYS A 583 -13.14 -19.17 -3.25
CA CYS A 583 -11.97 -19.00 -4.10
C CYS A 583 -12.03 -17.68 -4.89
N PRO A 584 -10.86 -17.09 -5.19
CA PRO A 584 -10.80 -15.85 -5.97
C PRO A 584 -11.15 -16.07 -7.45
N VAL A 585 -11.58 -14.99 -8.10
CA VAL A 585 -11.91 -14.94 -9.52
C VAL A 585 -10.91 -14.04 -10.24
N TYR A 586 -10.31 -14.56 -11.30
CA TYR A 586 -9.32 -13.87 -12.11
C TYR A 586 -9.79 -13.69 -13.55
N VAL A 587 -9.30 -12.64 -14.21
CA VAL A 587 -9.43 -12.47 -15.67
C VAL A 587 -8.12 -12.94 -16.32
N GLU A 588 -8.24 -13.80 -17.30
CA GLU A 588 -7.10 -14.16 -18.13
C GLU A 588 -6.92 -13.10 -19.23
N TYR A 589 -5.72 -12.51 -19.29
CA TYR A 589 -5.31 -11.66 -20.40
C TYR A 589 -4.41 -12.46 -21.33
N GLU A 590 -4.75 -12.51 -22.62
CA GLU A 590 -3.96 -13.18 -23.65
C GLU A 590 -2.63 -12.46 -23.96
#